data_cdb4785dcf9984f1b61d11144d66764f
#
_entry.id   cdb4785dcf9984f1b61d11144d66764f
#
_cell.length_a   1.000
_cell.length_b   1.000
_cell.length_c   1.000
_cell.angle_alpha   90.00
_cell.angle_beta   90.00
_cell.angle_gamma   90.00
#
_symmetry.space_group_name_H-M   'P 1'
#
loop_
_entity.id
_entity.type
_entity.pdbx_description
1 polymer ?
#
loop_
_entity_poly.entity_id
_entity_poly.type
_entity_poly.pdbx_seq_one_letter_code
_entity_poly.pdbx_strand_id
1 'polypeptide(L)'
;SDVAAWDEFSGRLEAVERVDIRSRVAGTLQAVHFREGALVRKGELLLTIDPAPYVAEVERAGAQVAAAQARLAQAKGEHDRSQRLWSEQAISRREFDERTNGKGEADANLRAAQAALQAAQLSLGYTQLRAPVAGRVGKLELTVGNLVAAGPGAPVLTTLVSVSPIYASFDADEQVVAKALKDVSSGGERKLEHIPVQMGTAASSDTPFEGRLQLVDNQVDAKSGTVRARAVFDNKDGQLMPGQFARIRMGQAGKSTALLINERAVGTDQSKKFVMVVGADNKAAYREVTLGASVNGLRVVKDGLAANERIVVNGLQRIRPGVLVDPQPVEMSAKAELLNADKPVKVAAKS
;
A
#
# COMPACT_ATOMS: atom_id res chain seq x y z
N SER A 1 -14.83 29.43 -7.84
CA SER A 1 -15.11 27.96 -7.85
C SER A 1 -14.31 27.29 -6.75
N ASP A 2 -14.88 26.26 -6.11
CA ASP A 2 -14.14 25.42 -5.19
C ASP A 2 -13.10 24.62 -5.97
N VAL A 3 -11.85 24.86 -5.70
CA VAL A 3 -10.72 24.18 -6.33
C VAL A 3 -9.99 23.41 -5.25
N ALA A 4 -9.89 22.09 -5.43
CA ALA A 4 -8.94 21.32 -4.64
C ALA A 4 -7.53 21.65 -5.15
N ALA A 5 -6.68 22.18 -4.29
CA ALA A 5 -5.27 22.35 -4.59
C ALA A 5 -4.60 20.97 -4.54
N TRP A 6 -3.77 20.67 -5.54
CA TRP A 6 -3.02 19.44 -5.62
C TRP A 6 -1.53 19.73 -5.58
N ASP A 7 -0.83 18.99 -4.75
CA ASP A 7 0.64 19.03 -4.70
C ASP A 7 1.18 17.79 -5.41
N GLU A 8 2.22 17.96 -6.24
CA GLU A 8 2.77 16.89 -7.08
C GLU A 8 4.08 16.37 -6.49
N PHE A 9 4.19 15.05 -6.45
CA PHE A 9 5.35 14.32 -5.92
C PHE A 9 5.76 13.20 -6.86
N SER A 10 7.01 12.82 -6.76
CA SER A 10 7.54 11.62 -7.39
C SER A 10 7.67 10.50 -6.37
N GLY A 11 7.28 9.30 -6.73
CA GLY A 11 7.33 8.16 -5.83
C GLY A 11 7.55 6.84 -6.54
N ARG A 12 7.45 5.75 -5.78
CA ARG A 12 7.54 4.38 -6.27
C ARG A 12 6.42 3.52 -5.72
N LEU A 13 6.02 2.56 -6.54
CA LEU A 13 5.05 1.55 -6.13
C LEU A 13 5.73 0.50 -5.25
N GLU A 14 5.04 0.08 -4.21
CA GLU A 14 5.48 -0.95 -3.26
C GLU A 14 4.36 -1.96 -3.04
N ALA A 15 4.72 -3.24 -2.93
CA ALA A 15 3.75 -4.26 -2.51
C ALA A 15 3.37 -4.04 -1.04
N VAL A 16 2.11 -4.29 -0.69
CA VAL A 16 1.65 -4.26 0.70
C VAL A 16 2.38 -5.33 1.52
N GLU A 17 2.54 -6.52 0.93
CA GLU A 17 3.23 -7.64 1.53
C GLU A 17 4.28 -8.18 0.54
N ARG A 18 5.48 -8.37 1.05
CA ARG A 18 6.58 -9.02 0.34
C ARG A 18 7.16 -10.09 1.23
N VAL A 19 7.20 -11.31 0.75
CA VAL A 19 7.69 -12.47 1.49
C VAL A 19 8.74 -13.20 0.67
N ASP A 20 9.91 -13.38 1.24
CA ASP A 20 10.94 -14.26 0.71
C ASP A 20 10.64 -15.68 1.16
N ILE A 21 10.34 -16.55 0.23
CA ILE A 21 10.05 -17.96 0.50
C ILE A 21 11.37 -18.70 0.71
N ARG A 22 11.57 -19.16 1.94
CA ARG A 22 12.76 -19.94 2.36
C ARG A 22 12.32 -21.23 3.01
N SER A 23 13.17 -22.26 2.93
CA SER A 23 12.88 -23.52 3.59
C SER A 23 13.19 -23.47 5.09
N ARG A 24 12.34 -24.13 5.86
CA ARG A 24 12.57 -24.37 7.31
C ARG A 24 13.24 -25.72 7.56
N VAL A 25 13.24 -26.61 6.55
CA VAL A 25 13.81 -27.95 6.62
C VAL A 25 14.79 -28.15 5.47
N ALA A 26 15.83 -28.95 5.68
CA ALA A 26 16.80 -29.27 4.65
C ALA A 26 16.32 -30.47 3.81
N GLY A 27 16.72 -30.54 2.56
CA GLY A 27 16.40 -31.67 1.70
C GLY A 27 16.45 -31.33 0.23
N THR A 28 16.26 -32.31 -0.64
CA THR A 28 16.25 -32.11 -2.09
C THR A 28 14.94 -31.49 -2.53
N LEU A 29 14.97 -30.43 -3.36
CA LEU A 29 13.78 -29.87 -3.99
C LEU A 29 13.21 -30.92 -4.98
N GLN A 30 12.05 -31.47 -4.64
CA GLN A 30 11.43 -32.56 -5.39
C GLN A 30 10.51 -32.06 -6.51
N ALA A 31 9.71 -31.03 -6.22
CA ALA A 31 8.74 -30.52 -7.17
C ALA A 31 8.46 -29.03 -6.99
N VAL A 32 8.10 -28.39 -8.10
CA VAL A 32 7.60 -27.00 -8.18
C VAL A 32 6.18 -27.05 -8.72
N HIS A 33 5.24 -26.39 -8.02
CA HIS A 33 3.81 -26.45 -8.31
C HIS A 33 3.25 -25.15 -8.89
N PHE A 34 4.08 -24.15 -9.14
CA PHE A 34 3.67 -22.87 -9.71
C PHE A 34 4.41 -22.60 -11.03
N ARG A 35 3.89 -21.64 -11.79
CA ARG A 35 4.60 -21.00 -12.91
C ARG A 35 5.18 -19.68 -12.44
N GLU A 36 6.41 -19.39 -12.82
CA GLU A 36 7.03 -18.10 -12.54
C GLU A 36 6.17 -16.94 -13.04
N GLY A 37 6.01 -15.91 -12.21
CA GLY A 37 5.15 -14.77 -12.51
C GLY A 37 3.64 -15.00 -12.34
N ALA A 38 3.19 -16.22 -12.02
CA ALA A 38 1.78 -16.52 -11.82
C ALA A 38 1.22 -15.93 -10.52
N LEU A 39 -0.09 -15.73 -10.50
CA LEU A 39 -0.84 -15.40 -9.28
C LEU A 39 -1.14 -16.68 -8.52
N VAL A 40 -0.88 -16.66 -7.21
CA VAL A 40 -1.15 -17.76 -6.29
C VAL A 40 -2.05 -17.29 -5.14
N ARG A 41 -2.81 -18.22 -4.58
CA ARG A 41 -3.67 -17.97 -3.43
C ARG A 41 -2.94 -18.26 -2.13
N LYS A 42 -3.35 -17.63 -1.05
CA LYS A 42 -2.87 -17.99 0.29
C LYS A 42 -3.14 -19.46 0.58
N GLY A 43 -2.12 -20.18 1.06
CA GLY A 43 -2.17 -21.63 1.36
C GLY A 43 -1.88 -22.51 0.15
N GLU A 44 -1.78 -21.99 -1.07
CA GLU A 44 -1.44 -22.76 -2.27
C GLU A 44 -0.05 -23.37 -2.15
N LEU A 45 0.08 -24.64 -2.56
CA LEU A 45 1.35 -25.37 -2.53
C LEU A 45 2.27 -24.80 -3.61
N LEU A 46 3.45 -24.34 -3.21
CA LEU A 46 4.45 -23.78 -4.11
C LEU A 46 5.56 -24.77 -4.44
N LEU A 47 6.14 -25.37 -3.41
CA LEU A 47 7.32 -26.23 -3.53
C LEU A 47 7.17 -27.46 -2.63
N THR A 48 7.73 -28.58 -3.06
CA THR A 48 7.85 -29.79 -2.24
C THR A 48 9.31 -30.17 -2.10
N ILE A 49 9.77 -30.26 -0.86
CA ILE A 49 11.06 -30.87 -0.50
C ILE A 49 10.82 -32.35 -0.26
N ASP A 50 11.80 -33.20 -0.57
CA ASP A 50 11.71 -34.66 -0.39
C ASP A 50 11.19 -34.99 1.04
N PRO A 51 9.98 -35.52 1.19
CA PRO A 51 9.37 -35.82 2.48
C PRO A 51 9.83 -37.15 3.08
N ALA A 52 10.48 -38.02 2.31
CA ALA A 52 10.75 -39.38 2.73
C ALA A 52 11.52 -39.52 4.06
N PRO A 53 12.60 -38.76 4.32
CA PRO A 53 13.27 -38.79 5.62
C PRO A 53 12.38 -38.35 6.78
N TYR A 54 11.50 -37.37 6.54
CA TYR A 54 10.59 -36.81 7.55
C TYR A 54 9.41 -37.73 7.84
N VAL A 55 8.93 -38.48 6.85
CA VAL A 55 7.91 -39.53 7.04
C VAL A 55 8.47 -40.64 7.93
N ALA A 56 9.68 -41.12 7.67
CA ALA A 56 10.34 -42.13 8.49
C ALA A 56 10.52 -41.68 9.94
N GLU A 57 10.80 -40.36 10.17
CA GLU A 57 10.94 -39.83 11.49
C GLU A 57 9.60 -39.74 12.24
N VAL A 58 8.52 -39.40 11.54
CA VAL A 58 7.15 -39.43 12.11
C VAL A 58 6.75 -40.86 12.49
N GLU A 59 7.03 -41.83 11.66
CA GLU A 59 6.77 -43.26 11.95
C GLU A 59 7.55 -43.72 13.17
N ARG A 60 8.85 -43.39 13.26
CA ARG A 60 9.70 -43.70 14.39
C ARG A 60 9.16 -43.11 15.69
N ALA A 61 8.81 -41.82 15.67
CA ALA A 61 8.22 -41.11 16.84
C ALA A 61 6.86 -41.70 17.21
N GLY A 62 6.06 -42.08 16.24
CA GLY A 62 4.78 -42.76 16.46
C GLY A 62 4.91 -44.08 17.19
N ALA A 63 5.91 -44.87 16.82
CA ALA A 63 6.24 -46.14 17.50
C ALA A 63 6.65 -45.91 18.95
N GLN A 64 7.40 -44.82 19.24
CA GLN A 64 7.78 -44.47 20.60
C GLN A 64 6.57 -44.06 21.46
N VAL A 65 5.59 -43.33 20.89
CA VAL A 65 4.32 -43.03 21.56
C VAL A 65 3.58 -44.33 21.91
N ALA A 66 3.46 -45.28 20.97
CA ALA A 66 2.78 -46.55 21.23
C ALA A 66 3.48 -47.36 22.35
N ALA A 67 4.81 -47.41 22.36
CA ALA A 67 5.56 -48.05 23.44
C ALA A 67 5.36 -47.37 24.79
N ALA A 68 5.36 -45.99 24.85
CA ALA A 68 5.12 -45.26 26.08
C ALA A 68 3.68 -45.42 26.58
N GLN A 69 2.69 -45.51 25.67
CA GLN A 69 1.29 -45.82 26.03
C GLN A 69 1.13 -47.19 26.70
N ALA A 70 1.80 -48.20 26.14
CA ALA A 70 1.78 -49.54 26.73
C ALA A 70 2.39 -49.57 28.14
N ARG A 71 3.50 -48.86 28.35
CA ARG A 71 4.16 -48.74 29.66
C ARG A 71 3.25 -48.01 30.66
N LEU A 72 2.59 -46.94 30.25
CA LEU A 72 1.65 -46.21 31.10
C LEU A 72 0.45 -47.10 31.46
N ALA A 73 -0.09 -47.85 30.51
CA ALA A 73 -1.19 -48.79 30.77
C ALA A 73 -0.80 -49.86 31.80
N GLN A 74 0.43 -50.41 31.71
CA GLN A 74 0.95 -51.33 32.71
C GLN A 74 1.11 -50.65 34.08
N ALA A 75 1.79 -49.48 34.15
CA ALA A 75 2.03 -48.77 35.40
C ALA A 75 0.73 -48.34 36.11
N LYS A 76 -0.29 -47.94 35.29
CA LYS A 76 -1.63 -47.63 35.79
C LYS A 76 -2.30 -48.86 36.39
N GLY A 77 -2.26 -50.02 35.73
CA GLY A 77 -2.80 -51.27 36.27
C GLY A 77 -2.15 -51.71 37.57
N GLU A 78 -0.83 -51.54 37.70
CA GLU A 78 -0.07 -51.82 38.92
C GLU A 78 -0.46 -50.82 40.03
N HIS A 79 -0.53 -49.51 39.74
CA HIS A 79 -0.97 -48.50 40.70
C HIS A 79 -2.41 -48.76 41.21
N ASP A 80 -3.37 -49.06 40.32
CA ASP A 80 -4.75 -49.29 40.65
C ASP A 80 -4.90 -50.55 41.52
N ARG A 81 -4.03 -51.53 41.33
CA ARG A 81 -3.96 -52.73 42.17
C ARG A 81 -3.35 -52.39 43.53
N SER A 82 -2.24 -51.64 43.56
CA SER A 82 -1.60 -51.21 44.80
C SER A 82 -2.50 -50.30 45.66
N GLN A 83 -3.29 -49.46 45.03
CA GLN A 83 -4.28 -48.60 45.70
C GLN A 83 -5.35 -49.42 46.48
N ARG A 84 -5.82 -50.53 45.89
CA ARG A 84 -6.73 -51.44 46.54
C ARG A 84 -6.08 -52.16 47.73
N LEU A 85 -4.87 -52.71 47.52
CA LEU A 85 -4.12 -53.41 48.60
C LEU A 85 -3.73 -52.46 49.73
N TRP A 86 -3.44 -51.20 49.44
CA TRP A 86 -3.18 -50.18 50.45
C TRP A 86 -4.43 -49.87 51.30
N SER A 87 -5.63 -49.77 50.68
CA SER A 87 -6.86 -49.58 51.40
C SER A 87 -7.21 -50.75 52.28
N GLU A 88 -6.77 -51.97 51.94
CA GLU A 88 -6.88 -53.20 52.71
C GLU A 88 -5.72 -53.39 53.72
N GLN A 89 -4.80 -52.43 53.84
CA GLN A 89 -3.59 -52.49 54.67
C GLN A 89 -2.67 -53.66 54.33
N ALA A 90 -2.73 -54.18 53.11
CA ALA A 90 -1.97 -55.36 52.68
C ALA A 90 -0.57 -55.02 52.09
N ILE A 91 -0.23 -53.74 51.88
CA ILE A 91 1.10 -53.29 51.44
C ILE A 91 1.64 -52.14 52.28
N SER A 92 2.93 -51.92 52.22
CA SER A 92 3.58 -50.81 52.92
C SER A 92 3.35 -49.47 52.18
N ARG A 93 3.42 -48.35 52.91
CA ARG A 93 3.35 -46.99 52.32
C ARG A 93 4.43 -46.77 51.26
N ARG A 94 5.62 -47.26 51.54
CA ARG A 94 6.73 -47.17 50.60
C ARG A 94 6.41 -47.83 49.27
N GLU A 95 5.86 -49.02 49.29
CA GLU A 95 5.51 -49.73 48.06
C GLU A 95 4.38 -49.03 47.29
N PHE A 96 3.40 -48.46 47.96
CA PHE A 96 2.34 -47.67 47.34
C PHE A 96 2.92 -46.38 46.69
N ASP A 97 3.83 -45.69 47.40
CA ASP A 97 4.51 -44.48 46.90
C ASP A 97 5.38 -44.82 45.67
N GLU A 98 6.09 -45.95 45.67
CA GLU A 98 6.87 -46.44 44.52
C GLU A 98 5.99 -46.68 43.26
N ARG A 99 4.82 -47.30 43.41
CA ARG A 99 3.87 -47.51 42.30
C ARG A 99 3.25 -46.21 41.80
N THR A 100 2.97 -45.29 42.70
CA THR A 100 2.45 -43.95 42.35
C THR A 100 3.47 -43.16 41.56
N ASN A 101 4.74 -43.20 42.00
CA ASN A 101 5.84 -42.53 41.30
C ASN A 101 6.07 -43.18 39.92
N GLY A 102 6.06 -44.52 39.82
CA GLY A 102 6.22 -45.24 38.57
C GLY A 102 5.13 -44.89 37.52
N LYS A 103 3.88 -44.73 37.97
CA LYS A 103 2.80 -44.24 37.10
C LYS A 103 3.06 -42.81 36.65
N GLY A 104 3.50 -41.91 37.55
CA GLY A 104 3.84 -40.53 37.23
C GLY A 104 4.98 -40.43 36.20
N GLU A 105 6.03 -41.29 36.38
CA GLU A 105 7.13 -41.37 35.40
C GLU A 105 6.66 -41.86 34.03
N ALA A 106 5.84 -42.92 33.99
CA ALA A 106 5.30 -43.43 32.75
C ALA A 106 4.44 -42.41 32.00
N ASP A 107 3.64 -41.62 32.74
CA ASP A 107 2.83 -40.54 32.17
C ASP A 107 3.70 -39.40 31.63
N ALA A 108 4.75 -39.02 32.34
CA ALA A 108 5.71 -38.03 31.87
C ALA A 108 6.43 -38.48 30.59
N ASN A 109 6.84 -39.77 30.53
CA ASN A 109 7.46 -40.36 29.33
C ASN A 109 6.52 -40.40 28.14
N LEU A 110 5.23 -40.66 28.34
CA LEU A 110 4.23 -40.58 27.27
C LEU A 110 4.09 -39.17 26.73
N ARG A 111 4.02 -38.17 27.61
CA ARG A 111 3.95 -36.76 27.18
C ARG A 111 5.19 -36.35 26.40
N ALA A 112 6.39 -36.80 26.82
CA ALA A 112 7.63 -36.54 26.10
C ALA A 112 7.63 -37.18 24.70
N ALA A 113 7.17 -38.42 24.57
CA ALA A 113 7.06 -39.10 23.28
C ALA A 113 6.02 -38.42 22.35
N GLN A 114 4.89 -37.96 22.89
CA GLN A 114 3.90 -37.22 22.13
C GLN A 114 4.43 -35.88 21.62
N ALA A 115 5.21 -35.16 22.43
CA ALA A 115 5.85 -33.92 22.01
C ALA A 115 6.89 -34.17 20.87
N ALA A 116 7.65 -35.26 20.97
CA ALA A 116 8.58 -35.67 19.89
C ALA A 116 7.83 -36.01 18.58
N LEU A 117 6.72 -36.70 18.66
CA LEU A 117 5.88 -36.99 17.47
C LEU A 117 5.34 -35.70 16.87
N GLN A 118 4.86 -34.77 17.67
CA GLN A 118 4.38 -33.47 17.16
C GLN A 118 5.49 -32.69 16.47
N ALA A 119 6.70 -32.68 17.02
CA ALA A 119 7.86 -32.02 16.39
C ALA A 119 8.20 -32.65 15.03
N ALA A 120 8.18 -33.98 14.93
CA ALA A 120 8.39 -34.69 13.68
C ALA A 120 7.31 -34.37 12.63
N GLN A 121 6.04 -34.33 13.05
CA GLN A 121 4.91 -33.95 12.17
C GLN A 121 5.02 -32.51 11.67
N LEU A 122 5.44 -31.56 12.50
CA LEU A 122 5.71 -30.20 12.08
C LEU A 122 6.83 -30.15 11.05
N SER A 123 7.91 -30.89 11.25
CA SER A 123 9.02 -30.96 10.31
C SER A 123 8.58 -31.54 8.95
N LEU A 124 7.77 -32.59 8.96
CA LEU A 124 7.14 -33.12 7.75
C LEU A 124 6.23 -32.07 7.09
N GLY A 125 5.44 -31.34 7.84
CA GLY A 125 4.60 -30.24 7.30
C GLY A 125 5.44 -29.17 6.60
N TYR A 126 6.63 -28.87 7.08
CA TYR A 126 7.53 -27.88 6.48
C TYR A 126 8.17 -28.35 5.16
N THR A 127 8.08 -29.60 4.77
CA THR A 127 8.49 -30.08 3.44
C THR A 127 7.57 -29.55 2.34
N GLN A 128 6.34 -29.17 2.67
CA GLN A 128 5.38 -28.55 1.77
C GLN A 128 5.41 -27.03 1.97
N LEU A 129 6.11 -26.33 1.10
CA LEU A 129 6.16 -24.86 1.16
C LEU A 129 4.92 -24.27 0.51
N ARG A 130 4.10 -23.61 1.31
CA ARG A 130 2.84 -22.99 0.88
C ARG A 130 2.93 -21.47 0.91
N ALA A 131 2.16 -20.82 0.05
CA ALA A 131 2.06 -19.36 -0.01
C ALA A 131 1.49 -18.80 1.30
N PRO A 132 2.22 -17.96 2.04
CA PRO A 132 1.71 -17.35 3.29
C PRO A 132 0.69 -16.26 3.02
N VAL A 133 0.74 -15.64 1.85
CA VAL A 133 -0.14 -14.56 1.38
C VAL A 133 -0.57 -14.85 -0.05
N ALA A 134 -1.66 -14.22 -0.50
CA ALA A 134 -2.01 -14.24 -1.93
C ALA A 134 -1.19 -13.21 -2.68
N GLY A 135 -0.73 -13.53 -3.89
CA GLY A 135 0.10 -12.59 -4.65
C GLY A 135 0.71 -13.18 -5.90
N ARG A 136 1.65 -12.46 -6.48
CA ARG A 136 2.42 -12.89 -7.64
C ARG A 136 3.74 -13.50 -7.16
N VAL A 137 4.00 -14.73 -7.59
CA VAL A 137 5.26 -15.43 -7.30
C VAL A 137 6.33 -14.95 -8.29
N GLY A 138 7.54 -14.80 -7.78
CA GLY A 138 8.72 -14.43 -8.58
C GLY A 138 9.33 -15.61 -9.34
N LYS A 139 10.57 -15.43 -9.79
CA LYS A 139 11.36 -16.50 -10.38
C LYS A 139 11.79 -17.53 -9.34
N LEU A 140 12.05 -18.73 -9.78
CA LEU A 140 12.64 -19.78 -8.97
C LEU A 140 14.17 -19.63 -8.97
N GLU A 141 14.76 -19.55 -7.78
CA GLU A 141 16.22 -19.37 -7.65
C GLU A 141 16.99 -20.71 -7.68
N LEU A 142 16.33 -21.82 -7.37
CA LEU A 142 16.92 -23.15 -7.35
C LEU A 142 16.06 -24.15 -8.15
N THR A 143 16.67 -24.90 -9.05
CA THR A 143 15.96 -25.91 -9.85
C THR A 143 15.70 -27.18 -9.07
N VAL A 144 14.71 -27.97 -9.51
CA VAL A 144 14.42 -29.32 -9.00
C VAL A 144 15.67 -30.20 -9.03
N GLY A 145 15.86 -31.01 -8.00
CA GLY A 145 17.04 -31.87 -7.81
C GLY A 145 18.15 -31.23 -6.96
N ASN A 146 18.13 -29.93 -6.71
CA ASN A 146 19.12 -29.29 -5.86
C ASN A 146 18.81 -29.46 -4.37
N LEU A 147 19.86 -29.50 -3.56
CA LEU A 147 19.77 -29.55 -2.12
C LEU A 147 19.44 -28.14 -1.58
N VAL A 148 18.42 -28.06 -0.76
CA VAL A 148 17.99 -26.85 -0.06
C VAL A 148 18.46 -26.91 1.38
N ALA A 149 19.13 -25.85 1.84
CA ALA A 149 19.52 -25.70 3.24
C ALA A 149 18.34 -25.19 4.09
N ALA A 150 18.41 -25.40 5.40
CA ALA A 150 17.41 -24.95 6.35
C ALA A 150 17.93 -23.81 7.24
N GLY A 151 17.01 -23.05 7.82
CA GLY A 151 17.29 -22.07 8.89
C GLY A 151 17.48 -20.64 8.41
N PRO A 152 17.97 -19.74 9.28
CA PRO A 152 18.05 -18.29 9.01
C PRO A 152 18.94 -17.94 7.81
N GLY A 153 19.96 -18.75 7.53
CA GLY A 153 20.86 -18.61 6.37
C GLY A 153 20.39 -19.34 5.11
N ALA A 154 19.21 -19.95 5.11
CA ALA A 154 18.71 -20.65 3.94
C ALA A 154 18.54 -19.69 2.74
N PRO A 155 18.88 -20.11 1.53
CA PRO A 155 18.70 -19.31 0.34
C PRO A 155 17.22 -19.01 0.10
N VAL A 156 16.95 -17.84 -0.51
CA VAL A 156 15.61 -17.53 -1.01
C VAL A 156 15.32 -18.47 -2.18
N LEU A 157 14.20 -19.16 -2.14
CA LEU A 157 13.78 -20.08 -3.21
C LEU A 157 12.96 -19.34 -4.27
N THR A 158 12.11 -18.43 -3.84
CA THR A 158 11.35 -17.50 -4.67
C THR A 158 10.84 -16.37 -3.80
N THR A 159 10.39 -15.27 -4.42
CA THR A 159 9.73 -14.15 -3.73
C THR A 159 8.23 -14.17 -4.02
N LEU A 160 7.43 -13.76 -3.06
CA LEU A 160 5.99 -13.58 -3.23
C LEU A 160 5.64 -12.15 -2.87
N VAL A 161 4.94 -11.45 -3.77
CA VAL A 161 4.51 -10.06 -3.56
C VAL A 161 3.00 -9.97 -3.72
N SER A 162 2.34 -9.28 -2.79
CA SER A 162 0.92 -8.97 -2.92
C SER A 162 0.70 -8.06 -4.14
N VAL A 163 -0.42 -8.24 -4.84
CA VAL A 163 -0.74 -7.49 -6.04
C VAL A 163 -1.76 -6.39 -5.77
N SER A 164 -2.80 -6.70 -5.00
CA SER A 164 -3.85 -5.74 -4.66
C SER A 164 -4.20 -5.87 -3.17
N PRO A 165 -4.30 -4.74 -2.46
CA PRO A 165 -3.97 -3.39 -2.89
C PRO A 165 -2.46 -3.18 -3.11
N ILE A 166 -2.08 -2.02 -3.69
CA ILE A 166 -0.68 -1.62 -3.89
C ILE A 166 -0.45 -0.27 -3.21
N TYR A 167 0.74 -0.06 -2.70
CA TYR A 167 1.15 1.21 -2.12
C TYR A 167 1.94 2.05 -3.12
N ALA A 168 1.82 3.37 -2.99
CA ALA A 168 2.74 4.33 -3.58
C ALA A 168 3.41 5.10 -2.45
N SER A 169 4.73 4.96 -2.32
CA SER A 169 5.55 5.69 -1.35
C SER A 169 6.20 6.88 -2.03
N PHE A 170 6.17 8.03 -1.38
CA PHE A 170 6.74 9.28 -1.86
C PHE A 170 7.23 10.14 -0.69
N ASP A 171 8.19 11.01 -0.96
CA ASP A 171 8.71 11.95 0.01
C ASP A 171 8.03 13.30 -0.23
N ALA A 172 7.26 13.76 0.75
CA ALA A 172 6.51 15.01 0.69
C ALA A 172 7.16 16.08 1.58
N ASP A 173 7.12 17.33 1.15
CA ASP A 173 7.61 18.46 1.92
C ASP A 173 6.87 18.54 3.28
N GLU A 174 7.62 18.77 4.38
CA GLU A 174 7.08 18.86 5.73
C GLU A 174 5.95 19.89 5.83
N GLN A 175 6.07 21.05 5.16
CA GLN A 175 5.08 22.12 5.22
C GLN A 175 3.76 21.69 4.56
N VAL A 176 3.84 20.96 3.44
CA VAL A 176 2.66 20.44 2.72
C VAL A 176 1.94 19.40 3.57
N VAL A 177 2.69 18.48 4.17
CA VAL A 177 2.14 17.44 5.06
C VAL A 177 1.52 18.08 6.31
N ALA A 178 2.21 19.02 6.95
CA ALA A 178 1.70 19.72 8.13
C ALA A 178 0.39 20.47 7.84
N LYS A 179 0.28 21.10 6.67
CA LYS A 179 -0.94 21.76 6.22
C LYS A 179 -2.08 20.75 6.00
N ALA A 180 -1.82 19.67 5.26
CA ALA A 180 -2.81 18.62 5.00
C ALA A 180 -3.32 17.97 6.30
N LEU A 181 -2.44 17.75 7.28
CA LEU A 181 -2.79 17.20 8.59
C LEU A 181 -3.58 18.17 9.44
N LYS A 182 -3.31 19.48 9.35
CA LYS A 182 -4.03 20.52 10.09
C LYS A 182 -5.48 20.65 9.63
N ASP A 183 -5.72 20.55 8.33
CA ASP A 183 -7.05 20.60 7.73
C ASP A 183 -7.91 19.38 8.15
N VAL A 184 -7.28 18.22 8.38
CA VAL A 184 -7.94 16.98 8.85
C VAL A 184 -8.20 17.00 10.37
N SER A 185 -7.40 17.73 11.14
CA SER A 185 -7.46 17.71 12.62
C SER A 185 -8.69 18.43 13.21
N SER A 186 -9.45 19.14 12.42
CA SER A 186 -10.65 19.88 12.86
C SER A 186 -11.84 18.99 13.29
N GLY A 187 -11.71 17.65 13.14
CA GLY A 187 -12.78 16.66 13.41
C GLY A 187 -12.49 15.61 14.47
N GLY A 188 -11.43 15.74 15.28
CA GLY A 188 -11.18 14.88 16.46
C GLY A 188 -10.49 13.54 16.22
N GLU A 189 -10.52 12.95 15.05
CA GLU A 189 -9.69 11.80 14.63
C GLU A 189 -8.92 12.17 13.35
N ARG A 190 -7.60 11.91 13.34
CA ARG A 190 -6.77 12.10 12.15
C ARG A 190 -7.15 11.06 11.08
N LYS A 191 -8.18 11.33 10.31
CA LYS A 191 -8.58 10.44 9.19
C LYS A 191 -7.77 10.79 7.95
N LEU A 192 -6.53 10.32 7.89
CA LEU A 192 -5.65 10.43 6.71
C LEU A 192 -6.34 9.94 5.43
N GLU A 193 -7.24 8.98 5.57
CA GLU A 193 -8.02 8.39 4.47
C GLU A 193 -8.92 9.39 3.73
N HIS A 194 -9.19 10.57 4.30
CA HIS A 194 -9.94 11.63 3.64
C HIS A 194 -9.09 12.49 2.69
N ILE A 195 -7.76 12.35 2.73
CA ILE A 195 -6.88 13.04 1.80
C ILE A 195 -6.84 12.24 0.50
N PRO A 196 -7.45 12.75 -0.60
CA PRO A 196 -7.44 12.06 -1.87
C PRO A 196 -6.04 12.11 -2.47
N VAL A 197 -5.63 11.00 -3.05
CA VAL A 197 -4.36 10.90 -3.76
C VAL A 197 -4.65 10.34 -5.15
N GLN A 198 -4.12 10.99 -6.18
CA GLN A 198 -4.15 10.52 -7.55
C GLN A 198 -2.76 10.07 -7.97
N MET A 199 -2.71 9.10 -8.85
CA MET A 199 -1.44 8.56 -9.33
C MET A 199 -1.48 8.31 -10.83
N GLY A 200 -0.35 8.60 -11.48
CA GLY A 200 -0.02 8.21 -12.83
C GLY A 200 1.29 7.44 -12.88
N THR A 201 1.40 6.52 -13.81
CA THR A 201 2.64 5.78 -14.08
C THR A 201 3.40 6.42 -15.26
N ALA A 202 4.59 5.92 -15.56
CA ALA A 202 5.33 6.35 -16.75
C ALA A 202 4.59 6.10 -18.08
N ALA A 203 3.66 5.13 -18.08
CA ALA A 203 2.86 4.78 -19.26
C ALA A 203 1.57 5.61 -19.39
N SER A 204 1.17 6.36 -18.36
CA SER A 204 -0.02 7.20 -18.40
C SER A 204 0.33 8.67 -18.65
N SER A 205 -0.43 9.34 -19.52
CA SER A 205 -0.28 10.78 -19.77
C SER A 205 -0.82 11.65 -18.63
N ASP A 206 -1.73 11.08 -17.80
CA ASP A 206 -2.39 11.74 -16.67
C ASP A 206 -2.28 10.86 -15.40
N THR A 207 -3.07 11.17 -14.39
CA THR A 207 -3.15 10.46 -13.09
C THR A 207 -4.47 9.68 -12.95
N PRO A 208 -4.68 8.59 -13.74
CA PRO A 208 -5.96 7.89 -13.82
C PRO A 208 -6.30 7.04 -12.59
N PHE A 209 -5.32 6.78 -11.72
CA PHE A 209 -5.52 5.94 -10.54
C PHE A 209 -5.89 6.81 -9.34
N GLU A 210 -7.00 6.48 -8.70
CA GLU A 210 -7.47 7.15 -7.49
C GLU A 210 -7.17 6.29 -6.26
N GLY A 211 -6.69 6.93 -5.21
CA GLY A 211 -6.33 6.30 -3.96
C GLY A 211 -6.47 7.27 -2.78
N ARG A 212 -5.99 6.85 -1.64
CA ARG A 212 -6.08 7.59 -0.38
C ARG A 212 -4.76 7.57 0.35
N LEU A 213 -4.46 8.65 1.08
CA LEU A 213 -3.31 8.68 1.98
C LEU A 213 -3.53 7.66 3.10
N GLN A 214 -2.56 6.78 3.32
CA GLN A 214 -2.64 5.70 4.30
C GLN A 214 -1.71 5.95 5.49
N LEU A 215 -0.52 6.46 5.21
CA LEU A 215 0.50 6.68 6.22
C LEU A 215 1.25 7.99 5.94
N VAL A 216 1.55 8.70 6.98
CA VAL A 216 2.61 9.71 7.06
C VAL A 216 3.57 9.24 8.13
N ASP A 217 4.86 9.14 7.81
CA ASP A 217 5.88 8.70 8.75
C ASP A 217 5.93 9.62 9.97
N ASN A 218 6.36 9.09 11.08
CA ASN A 218 6.50 9.82 12.34
C ASN A 218 7.82 10.62 12.46
N GLN A 219 8.67 10.54 11.43
CA GLN A 219 9.97 11.19 11.38
C GLN A 219 10.12 12.03 10.10
N VAL A 220 10.69 13.22 10.28
CA VAL A 220 11.14 14.07 9.19
C VAL A 220 12.60 13.74 8.87
N ASP A 221 12.95 13.55 7.63
CA ASP A 221 14.33 13.47 7.21
C ASP A 221 14.95 14.88 7.31
N ALA A 222 15.83 15.08 8.31
CA ALA A 222 16.47 16.37 8.59
C ALA A 222 17.38 16.86 7.45
N LYS A 223 17.80 15.96 6.53
CA LYS A 223 18.69 16.33 5.42
C LYS A 223 17.91 16.91 4.25
N SER A 224 16.75 16.35 3.96
CA SER A 224 15.90 16.75 2.84
C SER A 224 14.75 17.67 3.24
N GLY A 225 14.37 17.73 4.53
CA GLY A 225 13.18 18.43 5.01
C GLY A 225 11.87 17.78 4.56
N THR A 226 11.91 16.50 4.22
CA THR A 226 10.74 15.75 3.74
C THR A 226 10.27 14.71 4.74
N VAL A 227 9.01 14.35 4.64
CA VAL A 227 8.35 13.28 5.39
C VAL A 227 7.93 12.20 4.41
N ARG A 228 8.23 10.95 4.71
CA ARG A 228 7.75 9.84 3.89
C ARG A 228 6.26 9.65 4.06
N ALA A 229 5.55 9.72 2.96
CA ALA A 229 4.12 9.47 2.88
C ALA A 229 3.84 8.24 2.02
N ARG A 230 2.73 7.58 2.30
CA ARG A 230 2.29 6.39 1.58
C ARG A 230 0.80 6.45 1.32
N ALA A 231 0.41 6.26 0.07
CA ALA A 231 -0.97 6.15 -0.37
C ALA A 231 -1.29 4.72 -0.80
N VAL A 232 -2.54 4.32 -0.66
CA VAL A 232 -3.05 3.00 -1.05
C VAL A 232 -3.92 3.13 -2.30
N PHE A 233 -3.73 2.20 -3.24
CA PHE A 233 -4.46 2.13 -4.49
C PHE A 233 -4.98 0.71 -4.74
N ASP A 234 -6.15 0.59 -5.34
CA ASP A 234 -6.66 -0.67 -5.85
C ASP A 234 -5.88 -1.09 -7.10
N ASN A 235 -5.55 -2.39 -7.21
CA ASN A 235 -4.84 -2.95 -8.35
C ASN A 235 -5.42 -4.33 -8.71
N LYS A 236 -6.76 -4.40 -8.83
CA LYS A 236 -7.46 -5.67 -9.10
C LYS A 236 -7.05 -6.31 -10.41
N ASP A 237 -6.71 -5.51 -11.40
CA ASP A 237 -6.31 -5.96 -12.75
C ASP A 237 -4.83 -6.38 -12.79
N GLY A 238 -4.05 -6.12 -11.71
CA GLY A 238 -2.63 -6.48 -11.62
C GLY A 238 -1.72 -5.74 -12.60
N GLN A 239 -2.17 -4.59 -13.14
CA GLN A 239 -1.41 -3.77 -14.10
C GLN A 239 -0.25 -3.01 -13.44
N LEU A 240 -0.43 -2.65 -12.17
CA LEU A 240 0.58 -1.95 -11.40
C LEU A 240 1.53 -2.97 -10.78
N MET A 241 2.84 -2.74 -10.94
CA MET A 241 3.88 -3.61 -10.39
C MET A 241 4.72 -2.87 -9.35
N PRO A 242 5.08 -3.51 -8.24
CA PRO A 242 6.03 -2.96 -7.28
C PRO A 242 7.35 -2.56 -7.95
N GLY A 243 7.92 -1.44 -7.54
CA GLY A 243 9.14 -0.88 -8.11
C GLY A 243 8.93 0.12 -9.26
N GLN A 244 7.74 0.17 -9.86
CA GLN A 244 7.44 1.17 -10.90
C GLN A 244 7.48 2.60 -10.35
N PHE A 245 7.90 3.52 -11.21
CA PHE A 245 7.81 4.96 -10.95
C PHE A 245 6.36 5.41 -10.94
N ALA A 246 6.02 6.29 -9.99
CA ALA A 246 4.70 6.87 -9.85
C ALA A 246 4.78 8.40 -9.74
N ARG A 247 4.00 9.10 -10.57
CA ARG A 247 3.68 10.52 -10.36
C ARG A 247 2.48 10.59 -9.44
N ILE A 248 2.60 11.28 -8.34
CA ILE A 248 1.59 11.33 -7.28
C ILE A 248 1.10 12.75 -7.15
N ARG A 249 -0.21 12.92 -7.08
CA ARG A 249 -0.88 14.18 -6.77
C ARG A 249 -1.67 13.99 -5.48
N MET A 250 -1.29 14.70 -4.46
CA MET A 250 -1.97 14.69 -3.17
C MET A 250 -2.88 15.91 -3.07
N GLY A 251 -4.17 15.69 -2.87
CA GLY A 251 -5.14 16.74 -2.68
C GLY A 251 -5.08 17.32 -1.26
N GLN A 252 -5.36 18.60 -1.12
CA GLN A 252 -5.57 19.22 0.18
C GLN A 252 -6.99 18.90 0.66
N ALA A 253 -7.16 18.54 1.94
CA ALA A 253 -8.46 18.17 2.51
C ALA A 253 -9.46 19.35 2.57
N GLY A 254 -8.97 20.59 2.50
CA GLY A 254 -9.78 21.81 2.49
C GLY A 254 -10.15 22.22 1.06
N LYS A 255 -11.44 22.41 0.79
CA LYS A 255 -11.88 23.14 -0.40
C LYS A 255 -11.49 24.61 -0.21
N SER A 256 -10.48 25.07 -0.92
CA SER A 256 -10.19 26.49 -0.98
C SER A 256 -11.00 27.12 -2.11
N THR A 257 -11.81 28.11 -1.77
CA THR A 257 -12.49 28.93 -2.77
C THR A 257 -11.42 29.76 -3.48
N ALA A 258 -10.98 29.34 -4.64
CA ALA A 258 -10.00 30.06 -5.43
C ALA A 258 -10.66 30.81 -6.57
N LEU A 259 -10.12 31.99 -6.87
CA LEU A 259 -10.51 32.76 -8.03
C LEU A 259 -9.76 32.19 -9.24
N LEU A 260 -10.51 31.74 -10.23
CA LEU A 260 -9.98 31.16 -11.46
C LEU A 260 -10.16 32.12 -12.62
N ILE A 261 -9.09 32.38 -13.35
CA ILE A 261 -9.13 33.20 -14.57
C ILE A 261 -8.55 32.44 -15.76
N ASN A 262 -9.00 32.78 -16.97
CA ASN A 262 -8.41 32.25 -18.17
C ASN A 262 -6.97 32.75 -18.32
N GLU A 263 -6.05 31.89 -18.72
CA GLU A 263 -4.63 32.24 -18.85
C GLU A 263 -4.38 33.36 -19.87
N ARG A 264 -5.26 33.52 -20.85
CA ARG A 264 -5.22 34.64 -21.82
C ARG A 264 -5.53 36.00 -21.21
N ALA A 265 -6.20 36.05 -20.04
CA ALA A 265 -6.45 37.27 -19.32
C ALA A 265 -5.20 37.81 -18.61
N VAL A 266 -4.14 37.03 -18.54
CA VAL A 266 -2.89 37.35 -17.87
C VAL A 266 -1.90 37.98 -18.84
N GLY A 267 -1.55 39.24 -18.59
CA GLY A 267 -0.43 39.92 -19.22
C GLY A 267 0.86 39.76 -18.43
N THR A 268 1.97 39.93 -19.11
CA THR A 268 3.31 39.97 -18.48
C THR A 268 3.96 41.29 -18.83
N ASP A 269 4.34 42.03 -17.80
CA ASP A 269 5.11 43.27 -17.94
C ASP A 269 6.42 43.09 -17.16
N GLN A 270 7.51 42.91 -17.91
CA GLN A 270 8.85 42.54 -17.40
C GLN A 270 8.75 41.27 -16.48
N SER A 271 8.82 41.42 -15.18
CA SER A 271 8.73 40.35 -14.18
C SER A 271 7.35 40.23 -13.52
N LYS A 272 6.45 41.18 -13.78
CA LYS A 272 5.14 41.25 -13.10
C LYS A 272 4.04 40.64 -13.96
N LYS A 273 3.14 39.92 -13.29
CA LYS A 273 1.90 39.42 -13.93
C LYS A 273 0.77 40.38 -13.59
N PHE A 274 -0.04 40.69 -14.59
CA PHE A 274 -1.12 41.63 -14.45
C PHE A 274 -2.38 41.21 -15.20
N VAL A 275 -3.50 41.75 -14.81
CA VAL A 275 -4.78 41.68 -15.53
C VAL A 275 -5.32 43.10 -15.78
N MET A 276 -6.13 43.22 -16.82
CA MET A 276 -6.86 44.47 -17.06
C MET A 276 -8.28 44.33 -16.50
N VAL A 277 -8.58 45.06 -15.42
CA VAL A 277 -9.90 45.08 -14.77
C VAL A 277 -10.75 46.16 -15.41
N VAL A 278 -12.01 45.85 -15.72
CA VAL A 278 -12.96 46.81 -16.31
C VAL A 278 -13.86 47.32 -15.21
N GLY A 279 -13.71 48.62 -14.90
CA GLY A 279 -14.50 49.31 -13.90
C GLY A 279 -15.99 49.49 -14.28
N ALA A 280 -16.77 50.03 -13.39
CA ALA A 280 -18.19 50.35 -13.65
C ALA A 280 -18.37 51.46 -14.69
N ASP A 281 -17.35 52.30 -14.90
CA ASP A 281 -17.24 53.32 -15.91
C ASP A 281 -16.73 52.83 -17.28
N ASN A 282 -16.64 51.51 -17.45
CA ASN A 282 -16.07 50.80 -18.63
C ASN A 282 -14.63 51.25 -18.96
N LYS A 283 -13.87 51.75 -18.02
CA LYS A 283 -12.43 51.99 -18.22
C LYS A 283 -11.61 50.80 -17.78
N ALA A 284 -10.59 50.52 -18.56
CA ALA A 284 -9.64 49.44 -18.28
C ALA A 284 -8.56 49.92 -17.31
N ALA A 285 -8.38 49.26 -16.19
CA ALA A 285 -7.37 49.55 -15.18
C ALA A 285 -6.35 48.41 -15.08
N TYR A 286 -5.08 48.76 -15.06
CA TYR A 286 -3.99 47.81 -14.81
C TYR A 286 -4.00 47.38 -13.36
N ARG A 287 -3.95 46.08 -13.11
CA ARG A 287 -3.82 45.51 -11.77
C ARG A 287 -2.84 44.37 -11.73
N GLU A 288 -1.83 44.49 -10.88
CA GLU A 288 -0.88 43.41 -10.60
C GLU A 288 -1.56 42.27 -9.86
N VAL A 289 -1.29 41.04 -10.24
CA VAL A 289 -1.86 39.85 -9.63
C VAL A 289 -0.79 38.82 -9.30
N THR A 290 -0.96 38.13 -8.19
CA THR A 290 -0.15 36.97 -7.82
C THR A 290 -0.86 35.70 -8.25
N LEU A 291 -0.19 34.95 -9.14
CA LEU A 291 -0.76 33.74 -9.71
C LEU A 291 -0.35 32.48 -8.94
N GLY A 292 -1.23 31.49 -8.96
CA GLY A 292 -1.00 30.14 -8.45
C GLY A 292 -0.88 29.09 -9.57
N ALA A 293 -1.20 27.84 -9.23
CA ALA A 293 -1.19 26.70 -10.16
C ALA A 293 -2.25 26.87 -11.27
N SER A 294 -2.06 26.18 -12.39
CA SER A 294 -3.06 26.04 -13.43
C SER A 294 -3.96 24.83 -13.11
N VAL A 295 -5.28 25.00 -13.22
CA VAL A 295 -6.28 23.99 -12.96
C VAL A 295 -7.29 23.98 -14.09
N ASN A 296 -7.40 22.86 -14.80
CA ASN A 296 -8.33 22.68 -15.92
C ASN A 296 -8.25 23.78 -17.00
N GLY A 297 -7.04 24.25 -17.30
CA GLY A 297 -6.82 25.32 -18.29
C GLY A 297 -7.13 26.74 -17.79
N LEU A 298 -7.46 26.89 -16.51
CA LEU A 298 -7.62 28.17 -15.83
C LEU A 298 -6.46 28.37 -14.83
N ARG A 299 -6.11 29.64 -14.59
CA ARG A 299 -5.05 30.01 -13.63
C ARG A 299 -5.68 30.48 -12.32
N VAL A 300 -5.18 29.94 -11.21
CA VAL A 300 -5.54 30.41 -9.87
C VAL A 300 -4.95 31.80 -9.63
N VAL A 301 -5.76 32.73 -9.12
CA VAL A 301 -5.29 34.01 -8.62
C VAL A 301 -5.25 33.94 -7.09
N LYS A 302 -4.04 34.14 -6.53
CA LYS A 302 -3.81 34.14 -5.08
C LYS A 302 -4.10 35.48 -4.45
N ASP A 303 -3.78 36.57 -5.17
CA ASP A 303 -3.93 37.93 -4.70
C ASP A 303 -4.06 38.93 -5.86
N GLY A 304 -4.67 40.10 -5.60
CA GLY A 304 -4.80 41.20 -6.55
C GLY A 304 -6.14 41.29 -7.30
N LEU A 305 -7.07 40.32 -7.15
CA LEU A 305 -8.37 40.34 -7.83
C LEU A 305 -9.47 39.89 -6.87
N ALA A 306 -10.61 40.61 -6.89
CA ALA A 306 -11.78 40.25 -6.11
C ALA A 306 -12.80 39.42 -6.90
N ALA A 307 -13.67 38.70 -6.19
CA ALA A 307 -14.75 37.95 -6.84
C ALA A 307 -15.72 38.90 -7.55
N ASN A 308 -16.23 38.49 -8.72
CA ASN A 308 -17.16 39.22 -9.57
C ASN A 308 -16.58 40.51 -10.24
N GLU A 309 -15.28 40.77 -10.17
CA GLU A 309 -14.67 41.80 -11.00
C GLU A 309 -14.63 41.37 -12.47
N ARG A 310 -14.93 42.29 -13.37
CA ARG A 310 -14.86 42.05 -14.82
C ARG A 310 -13.40 42.21 -15.29
N ILE A 311 -12.86 41.22 -16.00
CA ILE A 311 -11.50 41.29 -16.54
C ILE A 311 -11.50 41.07 -18.04
N VAL A 312 -10.52 41.63 -18.70
CA VAL A 312 -10.34 41.45 -20.13
C VAL A 312 -9.67 40.08 -20.40
N VAL A 313 -10.36 39.22 -21.14
CA VAL A 313 -9.84 37.89 -21.53
C VAL A 313 -9.19 37.97 -22.92
N ASN A 314 -9.81 38.66 -23.85
CA ASN A 314 -9.33 38.78 -25.24
C ASN A 314 -8.99 40.25 -25.57
N GLY A 315 -7.95 40.46 -26.37
CA GLY A 315 -7.57 41.80 -26.83
C GLY A 315 -6.65 42.59 -25.89
N LEU A 316 -6.01 41.93 -24.93
CA LEU A 316 -5.13 42.55 -23.94
C LEU A 316 -4.04 43.43 -24.58
N GLN A 317 -3.53 43.06 -25.73
CA GLN A 317 -2.47 43.78 -26.45
C GLN A 317 -2.95 45.09 -27.10
N ARG A 318 -4.24 45.28 -27.22
CA ARG A 318 -4.84 46.47 -27.87
C ARG A 318 -5.35 47.49 -26.87
N ILE A 319 -5.35 47.16 -25.57
CA ILE A 319 -5.92 47.98 -24.52
C ILE A 319 -4.82 48.58 -23.68
N ARG A 320 -4.90 49.93 -23.46
CA ARG A 320 -4.00 50.66 -22.55
C ARG A 320 -4.77 51.02 -21.29
N PRO A 321 -4.10 51.18 -20.13
CA PRO A 321 -4.73 51.66 -18.92
C PRO A 321 -5.42 53.01 -19.16
N GLY A 322 -6.67 53.15 -18.64
CA GLY A 322 -7.48 54.35 -18.75
C GLY A 322 -8.35 54.45 -20.01
N VAL A 323 -8.23 53.55 -20.98
CA VAL A 323 -9.03 53.57 -22.23
C VAL A 323 -10.44 53.05 -21.94
N LEU A 324 -11.43 53.68 -22.54
CA LEU A 324 -12.83 53.25 -22.54
C LEU A 324 -12.96 51.99 -23.44
N VAL A 325 -13.56 50.93 -22.93
CA VAL A 325 -13.77 49.68 -23.63
C VAL A 325 -15.25 49.35 -23.71
N ASP A 326 -15.63 48.65 -24.79
CA ASP A 326 -16.97 48.09 -24.93
C ASP A 326 -16.93 46.60 -24.59
N PRO A 327 -17.26 46.20 -23.34
CA PRO A 327 -17.06 44.83 -22.88
C PRO A 327 -18.17 43.92 -23.37
N GLN A 328 -17.81 42.90 -24.15
CA GLN A 328 -18.70 41.78 -24.44
C GLN A 328 -18.47 40.67 -23.42
N PRO A 329 -19.48 40.23 -22.66
CA PRO A 329 -19.33 39.18 -21.68
C PRO A 329 -19.03 37.83 -22.34
N VAL A 330 -17.99 37.17 -21.86
CA VAL A 330 -17.56 35.82 -22.31
C VAL A 330 -17.50 34.93 -21.08
N GLU A 331 -17.91 33.67 -21.20
CA GLU A 331 -17.79 32.73 -20.09
C GLU A 331 -16.32 32.40 -19.79
N MET A 332 -15.97 32.38 -18.51
CA MET A 332 -14.65 32.06 -18.02
C MET A 332 -14.43 30.55 -18.04
N SER A 333 -14.38 29.93 -19.22
CA SER A 333 -14.13 28.50 -19.39
C SER A 333 -13.07 28.23 -20.47
N ALA A 334 -12.17 27.29 -20.20
CA ALA A 334 -11.16 26.88 -21.16
C ALA A 334 -11.73 26.19 -22.43
N LYS A 335 -12.95 25.63 -22.34
CA LYS A 335 -13.61 24.86 -23.42
C LYS A 335 -14.47 25.71 -24.37
N ALA A 336 -15.00 26.82 -23.94
CA ALA A 336 -15.93 27.64 -24.76
C ALA A 336 -15.26 28.31 -25.97
N GLU A 337 -13.97 28.57 -25.91
CA GLU A 337 -13.23 29.23 -27.00
C GLU A 337 -12.90 28.33 -28.20
N LEU A 338 -12.84 27.03 -28.04
CA LEU A 338 -12.61 26.09 -29.13
C LEU A 338 -13.83 25.93 -30.04
N LEU A 339 -15.04 26.21 -29.55
CA LEU A 339 -16.28 26.13 -30.33
C LEU A 339 -16.60 27.41 -31.13
N ASN A 340 -16.01 28.55 -30.76
CA ASN A 340 -16.23 29.85 -31.47
C ASN A 340 -15.17 30.16 -32.52
N ALA A 341 -14.09 29.41 -32.65
CA ALA A 341 -13.04 29.61 -33.65
C ALA A 341 -13.49 29.19 -35.08
N ASP A 342 -14.56 28.40 -35.22
CA ASP A 342 -15.02 27.85 -36.49
C ASP A 342 -16.28 28.55 -37.10
N LYS A 343 -16.69 29.70 -36.59
CA LYS A 343 -17.75 30.49 -37.27
C LYS A 343 -17.14 31.41 -38.32
N PRO A 344 -17.40 31.18 -39.63
CA PRO A 344 -16.92 32.07 -40.67
C PRO A 344 -17.60 33.44 -40.54
N VAL A 345 -16.77 34.48 -40.48
CA VAL A 345 -17.20 35.88 -40.55
C VAL A 345 -17.91 36.08 -41.90
N LYS A 346 -19.23 36.26 -41.89
CA LYS A 346 -19.97 36.74 -43.07
C LYS A 346 -19.57 38.19 -43.36
N VAL A 347 -18.70 38.37 -44.32
CA VAL A 347 -18.43 39.69 -44.90
C VAL A 347 -19.68 40.10 -45.69
N ALA A 348 -20.40 41.11 -45.22
CA ALA A 348 -21.48 41.73 -45.97
C ALA A 348 -20.86 42.53 -47.10
N ALA A 349 -21.01 42.05 -48.34
CA ALA A 349 -20.73 42.82 -49.52
C ALA A 349 -21.77 43.96 -49.65
N LYS A 350 -21.32 45.20 -49.64
CA LYS A 350 -22.10 46.33 -50.13
C LYS A 350 -22.01 46.37 -51.65
N SER A 351 -23.16 46.31 -52.30
CA SER A 351 -23.43 46.79 -53.67
C SER A 351 -23.50 48.29 -53.69
#